data_133fc3db13da2ddad1fc3ee0441bcab9
#
_entry.id   133fc3db13da2ddad1fc3ee0441bcab9
#
_cell.length_a   1.000
_cell.length_b   1.000
_cell.length_c   1.000
_cell.angle_alpha   90.00
_cell.angle_beta   90.00
_cell.angle_gamma   90.00
#
_symmetry.space_group_name_H-M   'P 1'
#
loop_
_entity.id
_entity.type
_entity.pdbx_description
1 polymer ?
#
loop_
_entity_poly.entity_id
_entity_poly.type
_entity_poly.pdbx_seq_one_letter_code
_entity_poly.pdbx_strand_id
1 'polypeptide(L)'
;MTTGAHDHAPRSAIEQHDRARQRRGQSLDGKTDLVVQGPHVLREDLEILQLMTGAIGNEPLTRARCDAYRLHEPASVAGVREACEAADYDFALVPHDEPWSRVRLVALDMDSTLITIECIDEIAALRGIGDDVARITAAAMRGEIDFRASLERRVALLAGMPETDLLRVYDERLQVSPGAVELLDACRSNGTTTLLVSGGFTFFTERLKARLPLDFTLANVLEIVDGRLTGRISGSIVDADAKAARFSELAQQCCSEGGLAVAIGDGANDIPMLAAADVSIAYRAKPRVRANAMHAIDHCDLDGVLNLFG
;
A
#
# COMPACT_ATOMS: atom_id res chain seq x y z
N MET A 1 -9.95 -38.51 2.90
CA MET A 1 -8.61 -37.95 2.77
C MET A 1 -8.76 -36.46 3.06
N THR A 2 -8.43 -36.06 4.27
CA THR A 2 -8.58 -34.70 4.80
C THR A 2 -7.36 -33.89 4.37
N THR A 3 -7.56 -32.95 3.43
CA THR A 3 -6.56 -31.94 3.10
C THR A 3 -6.55 -30.89 4.21
N GLY A 4 -5.49 -30.89 5.01
CA GLY A 4 -5.29 -29.92 6.07
C GLY A 4 -5.14 -28.50 5.51
N ALA A 5 -6.05 -27.62 5.88
CA ALA A 5 -5.84 -26.19 5.80
C ALA A 5 -4.71 -25.84 6.76
N HIS A 6 -3.55 -25.47 6.23
CA HIS A 6 -2.48 -24.88 7.05
C HIS A 6 -2.94 -23.49 7.48
N ASP A 7 -3.47 -23.46 8.69
CA ASP A 7 -3.73 -22.24 9.44
C ASP A 7 -2.35 -21.61 9.76
N HIS A 8 -1.90 -20.69 8.92
CA HIS A 8 -0.69 -19.93 9.20
C HIS A 8 -1.05 -18.82 10.19
N ALA A 9 -0.74 -19.04 11.45
CA ALA A 9 -0.74 -18.00 12.46
C ALA A 9 0.02 -16.75 11.93
N PRO A 10 -0.47 -15.52 12.20
CA PRO A 10 0.19 -14.30 11.74
C PRO A 10 1.63 -14.27 12.28
N ARG A 11 2.59 -14.13 11.36
CA ARG A 11 4.02 -14.10 11.69
C ARG A 11 4.33 -12.83 12.47
N SER A 12 5.23 -12.91 13.44
CA SER A 12 5.66 -11.73 14.20
C SER A 12 6.32 -10.70 13.26
N ALA A 13 6.23 -9.41 13.59
CA ALA A 13 6.90 -8.34 12.84
C ALA A 13 8.42 -8.60 12.72
N ILE A 14 9.02 -9.22 13.74
CA ILE A 14 10.42 -9.64 13.76
C ILE A 14 10.69 -10.70 12.69
N GLU A 15 9.87 -11.75 12.60
CA GLU A 15 10.06 -12.82 11.60
C GLU A 15 9.90 -12.31 10.15
N GLN A 16 9.03 -11.34 9.94
CA GLN A 16 8.83 -10.71 8.63
C GLN A 16 10.05 -9.86 8.26
N HIS A 17 10.55 -9.08 9.22
CA HIS A 17 11.76 -8.26 9.07
C HIS A 17 12.99 -9.10 8.79
N ASP A 18 13.21 -10.17 9.56
CA ASP A 18 14.36 -11.08 9.41
C ASP A 18 14.35 -11.79 8.04
N ARG A 19 13.18 -12.19 7.55
CA ARG A 19 13.06 -12.80 6.20
C ARG A 19 13.36 -11.81 5.08
N ALA A 20 12.93 -10.55 5.22
CA ALA A 20 13.26 -9.53 4.24
C ALA A 20 14.76 -9.25 4.21
N ARG A 21 15.42 -9.23 5.37
CA ARG A 21 16.90 -9.11 5.48
C ARG A 21 17.62 -10.32 4.88
N GLN A 22 17.14 -11.54 5.13
CA GLN A 22 17.70 -12.76 4.54
C GLN A 22 17.60 -12.76 3.01
N ARG A 23 16.49 -12.29 2.44
CA ARG A 23 16.32 -12.13 0.98
C ARG A 23 17.34 -11.16 0.38
N ARG A 24 17.74 -10.12 1.13
CA ARG A 24 18.74 -9.13 0.72
C ARG A 24 20.18 -9.59 0.91
N GLY A 25 20.41 -10.79 1.49
CA GLY A 25 21.75 -11.24 1.86
C GLY A 25 22.41 -10.36 2.94
N GLN A 26 21.62 -9.57 3.67
CA GLN A 26 22.11 -8.73 4.76
C GLN A 26 22.28 -9.58 6.03
N SER A 27 23.39 -9.35 6.75
CA SER A 27 23.62 -9.98 8.05
C SER A 27 22.49 -9.60 9.03
N LEU A 28 22.06 -10.56 9.85
CA LEU A 28 21.12 -10.35 10.94
C LEU A 28 21.72 -9.54 12.12
N ASP A 29 23.03 -9.25 12.07
CA ASP A 29 23.78 -8.55 13.11
C ASP A 29 23.62 -7.01 13.06
N GLY A 30 22.80 -6.47 12.14
CA GLY A 30 22.53 -5.03 12.05
C GLY A 30 21.59 -4.56 13.16
N LYS A 31 21.90 -3.42 13.77
CA LYS A 31 21.05 -2.76 14.75
C LYS A 31 19.69 -2.40 14.15
N THR A 32 18.64 -2.53 14.91
CA THR A 32 17.28 -2.14 14.55
C THR A 32 16.79 -1.06 15.50
N ASP A 33 15.99 -0.15 14.98
CA ASP A 33 15.27 0.85 15.76
C ASP A 33 13.78 0.57 15.71
N LEU A 34 13.06 1.10 16.68
CA LEU A 34 11.60 1.12 16.69
C LEU A 34 11.11 2.52 16.32
N VAL A 35 10.40 2.65 15.21
CA VAL A 35 9.66 3.84 14.87
C VAL A 35 8.25 3.73 15.45
N VAL A 36 7.80 4.77 16.14
CA VAL A 36 6.42 4.94 16.64
C VAL A 36 5.89 6.25 16.08
N GLN A 37 4.72 6.22 15.47
CA GLN A 37 4.12 7.41 14.84
C GLN A 37 2.59 7.40 14.97
N GLY A 38 1.99 8.59 14.95
CA GLY A 38 0.55 8.75 15.05
C GLY A 38 0.12 10.20 14.81
N PRO A 39 -1.18 10.47 14.69
CA PRO A 39 -1.68 11.84 14.55
C PRO A 39 -1.19 12.76 15.68
N HIS A 40 -1.05 12.19 16.88
CA HIS A 40 -0.49 12.87 18.05
C HIS A 40 0.09 11.83 19.01
N VAL A 41 1.43 11.80 19.18
CA VAL A 41 2.14 10.88 20.09
C VAL A 41 2.38 11.59 21.43
N LEU A 42 1.76 11.07 22.49
CA LEU A 42 1.91 11.63 23.82
C LEU A 42 3.30 11.33 24.40
N ARG A 43 3.88 12.31 25.05
CA ARG A 43 5.20 12.16 25.69
C ARG A 43 5.22 11.06 26.75
N GLU A 44 4.12 10.91 27.49
CA GLU A 44 3.97 9.89 28.53
C GLU A 44 4.01 8.49 27.93
N ASP A 45 3.33 8.27 26.81
CA ASP A 45 3.34 6.99 26.08
C ASP A 45 4.72 6.68 25.51
N LEU A 46 5.43 7.69 24.99
CA LEU A 46 6.79 7.53 24.50
C LEU A 46 7.76 7.12 25.62
N GLU A 47 7.65 7.73 26.82
CA GLU A 47 8.44 7.38 27.99
C GLU A 47 8.14 5.92 28.45
N ILE A 48 6.87 5.51 28.43
CA ILE A 48 6.46 4.14 28.74
C ILE A 48 7.05 3.16 27.70
N LEU A 49 6.92 3.45 26.40
CA LEU A 49 7.47 2.62 25.32
C LEU A 49 9.00 2.51 25.42
N GLN A 50 9.69 3.59 25.73
CA GLN A 50 11.14 3.57 25.92
C GLN A 50 11.55 2.70 27.11
N LEU A 51 10.87 2.81 28.23
CA LEU A 51 11.12 1.95 29.41
C LEU A 51 10.82 0.47 29.12
N MET A 52 9.69 0.21 28.49
CA MET A 52 9.24 -1.16 28.17
C MET A 52 10.16 -1.85 27.17
N THR A 53 10.68 -1.14 26.20
CA THR A 53 11.58 -1.66 25.18
C THR A 53 13.05 -1.71 25.61
N GLY A 54 13.45 -0.95 26.63
CA GLY A 54 14.83 -0.76 27.00
C GLY A 54 15.66 -0.02 25.95
N ALA A 55 15.01 0.79 25.11
CA ALA A 55 15.70 1.59 24.10
C ALA A 55 16.67 2.59 24.75
N ILE A 56 17.87 2.72 24.17
CA ILE A 56 18.95 3.56 24.73
C ILE A 56 18.73 5.06 24.55
N GLY A 57 17.75 5.45 23.74
CA GLY A 57 17.37 6.85 23.50
C GLY A 57 16.21 6.93 22.54
N ASN A 58 15.71 8.16 22.34
CA ASN A 58 14.74 8.45 21.29
C ASN A 58 15.04 9.79 20.63
N GLU A 59 14.59 9.94 19.37
CA GLU A 59 14.65 11.21 18.64
C GLU A 59 13.35 11.46 17.88
N PRO A 60 12.89 12.71 17.75
CA PRO A 60 11.75 13.06 16.93
C PRO A 60 12.09 12.93 15.44
N LEU A 61 11.17 12.43 14.64
CA LEU A 61 11.24 12.43 13.19
C LEU A 61 10.34 13.52 12.62
N THR A 62 10.81 14.23 11.58
CA THR A 62 10.11 15.39 11.00
C THR A 62 9.89 15.28 9.50
N ARG A 63 9.88 14.05 8.97
CA ARG A 63 9.75 13.81 7.52
C ARG A 63 8.30 13.74 7.05
N ALA A 64 7.40 13.38 7.93
CA ALA A 64 5.96 13.33 7.69
C ALA A 64 5.23 14.38 8.53
N ARG A 65 3.93 14.56 8.27
CA ARG A 65 3.08 15.51 9.00
C ARG A 65 2.60 15.00 10.36
N CYS A 66 2.66 13.68 10.59
CA CYS A 66 2.30 13.09 11.88
C CYS A 66 3.45 13.21 12.89
N ASP A 67 3.13 13.13 14.17
CA ASP A 67 4.13 12.99 15.22
C ASP A 67 4.80 11.64 15.08
N ALA A 68 6.13 11.60 15.08
CA ALA A 68 6.89 10.38 14.96
C ALA A 68 8.19 10.45 15.77
N TYR A 69 8.57 9.29 16.32
CA TYR A 69 9.77 9.13 17.11
C TYR A 69 10.48 7.84 16.75
N ARG A 70 11.81 7.89 16.74
CA ARG A 70 12.68 6.73 16.59
C ARG A 70 13.28 6.38 17.95
N LEU A 71 13.01 5.18 18.44
CA LEU A 71 13.59 4.62 19.65
C LEU A 71 14.76 3.74 19.24
N HIS A 72 15.95 4.04 19.75
CA HIS A 72 17.20 3.42 19.32
C HIS A 72 17.47 2.09 20.05
N GLU A 73 17.84 1.09 19.28
CA GLU A 73 18.32 -0.22 19.77
C GLU A 73 17.43 -0.81 20.87
N PRO A 74 16.12 -1.02 20.63
CA PRO A 74 15.25 -1.62 21.63
C PRO A 74 15.75 -3.03 21.99
N ALA A 75 15.93 -3.30 23.29
CA ALA A 75 16.33 -4.61 23.79
C ALA A 75 15.18 -5.64 23.72
N SER A 76 13.94 -5.18 23.70
CA SER A 76 12.74 -5.98 23.60
C SER A 76 11.65 -5.24 22.83
N VAL A 77 10.80 -5.99 22.13
CA VAL A 77 9.58 -5.46 21.49
C VAL A 77 8.31 -6.11 22.05
N ALA A 78 8.44 -6.82 23.17
CA ALA A 78 7.31 -7.46 23.83
C ALA A 78 6.33 -6.38 24.33
N GLY A 79 5.04 -6.53 23.97
CA GLY A 79 3.99 -5.60 24.36
C GLY A 79 3.90 -4.30 23.55
N VAL A 80 4.86 -4.04 22.62
CA VAL A 80 4.84 -2.81 21.78
C VAL A 80 3.58 -2.75 20.92
N ARG A 81 3.19 -3.88 20.33
CA ARG A 81 1.98 -3.96 19.51
C ARG A 81 0.75 -3.54 20.30
N GLU A 82 0.55 -4.18 21.45
CA GLU A 82 -0.60 -3.95 22.31
C GLU A 82 -0.66 -2.51 22.83
N ALA A 83 0.50 -1.94 23.17
CA ALA A 83 0.59 -0.56 23.62
C ALA A 83 0.28 0.44 22.50
N CYS A 84 0.85 0.23 21.32
CA CYS A 84 0.60 1.11 20.16
C CYS A 84 -0.85 0.98 19.65
N GLU A 85 -1.39 -0.24 19.56
CA GLU A 85 -2.80 -0.44 19.16
C GLU A 85 -3.78 0.20 20.15
N ALA A 86 -3.47 0.19 21.46
CA ALA A 86 -4.32 0.83 22.48
C ALA A 86 -4.29 2.37 22.44
N ALA A 87 -3.21 2.94 21.86
CA ALA A 87 -3.01 4.38 21.76
C ALA A 87 -3.26 4.95 20.35
N ASP A 88 -3.73 4.12 19.42
CA ASP A 88 -3.90 4.47 17.99
C ASP A 88 -2.61 4.97 17.34
N TYR A 89 -1.48 4.30 17.62
CA TYR A 89 -0.18 4.54 17.01
C TYR A 89 0.19 3.46 16.01
N ASP A 90 0.83 3.86 14.92
CA ASP A 90 1.57 2.97 14.04
C ASP A 90 2.95 2.71 14.60
N PHE A 91 3.49 1.50 14.40
CA PHE A 91 4.85 1.17 14.79
C PHE A 91 5.54 0.29 13.75
N ALA A 92 6.86 0.43 13.67
CA ALA A 92 7.69 -0.35 12.75
C ALA A 92 9.07 -0.62 13.34
N LEU A 93 9.55 -1.86 13.16
CA LEU A 93 10.97 -2.17 13.36
C LEU A 93 11.71 -1.92 12.07
N VAL A 94 12.66 -1.01 12.09
CA VAL A 94 13.42 -0.58 10.91
C VAL A 94 14.92 -0.78 11.13
N PRO A 95 15.74 -1.01 10.08
CA PRO A 95 17.18 -0.97 10.21
C PRO A 95 17.65 0.40 10.69
N HIS A 96 18.66 0.43 11.57
CA HIS A 96 19.24 1.66 12.11
C HIS A 96 19.76 2.60 11.01
N ASP A 97 20.40 2.05 9.98
CA ASP A 97 21.08 2.78 8.91
C ASP A 97 20.41 2.52 7.53
N GLU A 98 19.08 2.63 7.40
CA GLU A 98 18.39 2.51 6.12
C GLU A 98 17.90 3.88 5.62
N PRO A 99 18.73 4.66 4.90
CA PRO A 99 18.36 6.01 4.52
C PRO A 99 17.38 6.03 3.34
N TRP A 100 16.49 7.02 3.31
CA TRP A 100 15.57 7.27 2.19
C TRP A 100 16.29 7.35 0.84
N SER A 101 17.53 7.86 0.82
CA SER A 101 18.35 7.95 -0.39
C SER A 101 18.64 6.61 -1.08
N ARG A 102 18.42 5.46 -0.41
CA ARG A 102 18.51 4.13 -1.02
C ARG A 102 17.25 3.70 -1.74
N VAL A 103 16.12 4.32 -1.49
CA VAL A 103 14.86 3.98 -2.17
C VAL A 103 14.93 4.41 -3.63
N ARG A 104 14.77 3.46 -4.54
CA ARG A 104 14.85 3.67 -5.99
C ARG A 104 13.52 3.43 -6.71
N LEU A 105 12.63 2.69 -6.10
CA LEU A 105 11.28 2.43 -6.61
C LEU A 105 10.27 2.51 -5.47
N VAL A 106 9.19 3.24 -5.70
CA VAL A 106 7.97 3.21 -4.88
C VAL A 106 6.79 2.86 -5.77
N ALA A 107 6.17 1.73 -5.49
CA ALA A 107 4.93 1.31 -6.15
C ALA A 107 3.75 1.44 -5.19
N LEU A 108 2.65 2.02 -5.69
CA LEU A 108 1.42 2.23 -4.93
C LEU A 108 0.24 1.58 -5.66
N ASP A 109 -0.68 0.98 -4.91
CA ASP A 109 -2.04 0.77 -5.41
C ASP A 109 -2.77 2.11 -5.54
N MET A 110 -3.86 2.13 -6.32
CA MET A 110 -4.66 3.34 -6.55
C MET A 110 -5.81 3.44 -5.55
N ASP A 111 -6.81 2.58 -5.71
CA ASP A 111 -8.05 2.63 -4.94
C ASP A 111 -7.77 2.35 -3.46
N SER A 112 -8.33 3.14 -2.55
CA SER A 112 -8.12 3.06 -1.09
C SER A 112 -6.66 3.18 -0.63
N THR A 113 -5.70 3.43 -1.52
CA THR A 113 -4.27 3.67 -1.23
C THR A 113 -3.83 5.06 -1.68
N LEU A 114 -3.60 5.32 -2.99
CA LEU A 114 -3.25 6.66 -3.49
C LEU A 114 -4.43 7.62 -3.47
N ILE A 115 -5.64 7.09 -3.62
CA ILE A 115 -6.91 7.81 -3.54
C ILE A 115 -7.81 7.20 -2.47
N THR A 116 -8.78 8.00 -1.98
CA THR A 116 -9.62 7.63 -0.83
C THR A 116 -10.86 6.81 -1.20
N ILE A 117 -11.08 6.52 -2.49
CA ILE A 117 -12.29 5.86 -3.00
C ILE A 117 -11.98 4.57 -3.75
N GLU A 118 -13.02 3.75 -3.94
CA GLU A 118 -13.07 2.64 -4.91
C GLU A 118 -13.75 3.14 -6.18
N CYS A 119 -12.99 3.36 -7.26
CA CYS A 119 -13.50 3.99 -8.48
C CYS A 119 -14.71 3.26 -9.06
N ILE A 120 -14.70 1.93 -9.12
CA ILE A 120 -15.81 1.15 -9.71
C ILE A 120 -17.09 1.27 -8.88
N ASP A 121 -16.97 1.35 -7.56
CA ASP A 121 -18.12 1.49 -6.66
C ASP A 121 -18.75 2.89 -6.79
N GLU A 122 -17.94 3.93 -6.92
CA GLU A 122 -18.42 5.30 -7.15
C GLU A 122 -19.09 5.45 -8.53
N ILE A 123 -18.54 4.82 -9.56
CA ILE A 123 -19.16 4.74 -10.89
C ILE A 123 -20.53 4.06 -10.80
N ALA A 124 -20.61 2.94 -10.10
CA ALA A 124 -21.85 2.18 -9.92
C ALA A 124 -22.89 2.97 -9.12
N ALA A 125 -22.47 3.69 -8.07
CA ALA A 125 -23.33 4.54 -7.25
C ALA A 125 -23.99 5.66 -8.06
N LEU A 126 -23.27 6.30 -9.00
CA LEU A 126 -23.84 7.32 -9.90
C LEU A 126 -24.99 6.76 -10.77
N ARG A 127 -24.99 5.47 -11.04
CA ARG A 127 -26.00 4.79 -11.87
C ARG A 127 -27.08 4.09 -11.05
N GLY A 128 -26.99 4.10 -9.73
CA GLY A 128 -27.93 3.40 -8.85
C GLY A 128 -27.83 1.88 -8.92
N ILE A 129 -26.67 1.34 -9.35
CA ILE A 129 -26.37 -0.11 -9.44
C ILE A 129 -25.32 -0.55 -8.41
N GLY A 130 -25.08 0.28 -7.39
CA GLY A 130 -24.09 0.00 -6.34
C GLY A 130 -24.34 -1.35 -5.63
N ASP A 131 -25.60 -1.68 -5.33
CA ASP A 131 -25.95 -2.96 -4.69
C ASP A 131 -25.60 -4.19 -5.55
N ASP A 132 -25.73 -4.07 -6.87
CA ASP A 132 -25.39 -5.17 -7.80
C ASP A 132 -23.87 -5.39 -7.83
N VAL A 133 -23.08 -4.30 -7.89
CA VAL A 133 -21.62 -4.34 -7.85
C VAL A 133 -21.16 -4.87 -6.50
N ALA A 134 -21.73 -4.40 -5.38
CA ALA A 134 -21.38 -4.87 -4.04
C ALA A 134 -21.63 -6.38 -3.85
N ARG A 135 -22.73 -6.92 -4.42
CA ARG A 135 -23.00 -8.37 -4.38
C ARG A 135 -21.92 -9.19 -5.11
N ILE A 136 -21.46 -8.72 -6.27
CA ILE A 136 -20.38 -9.40 -7.03
C ILE A 136 -19.06 -9.32 -6.25
N THR A 137 -18.72 -8.15 -5.69
CA THR A 137 -17.52 -7.97 -4.85
C THR A 137 -17.55 -8.89 -3.65
N ALA A 138 -18.69 -8.98 -2.94
CA ALA A 138 -18.84 -9.87 -1.79
C ALA A 138 -18.67 -11.36 -2.17
N ALA A 139 -19.17 -11.79 -3.34
CA ALA A 139 -18.97 -13.16 -3.83
C ALA A 139 -17.48 -13.46 -4.11
N ALA A 140 -16.75 -12.51 -4.68
CA ALA A 140 -15.30 -12.63 -4.87
C ALA A 140 -14.54 -12.71 -3.54
N MET A 141 -14.93 -11.88 -2.56
CA MET A 141 -14.32 -11.90 -1.22
C MET A 141 -14.53 -13.22 -0.47
N ARG A 142 -15.64 -13.91 -0.74
CA ARG A 142 -15.89 -15.27 -0.21
C ARG A 142 -15.20 -16.37 -1.02
N GLY A 143 -14.52 -16.03 -2.12
CA GLY A 143 -13.87 -17.01 -3.00
C GLY A 143 -14.80 -17.81 -3.92
N GLU A 144 -16.06 -17.38 -4.06
CA GLU A 144 -17.07 -18.02 -4.94
C GLU A 144 -16.78 -17.77 -6.42
N ILE A 145 -16.14 -16.65 -6.73
CA ILE A 145 -15.67 -16.26 -8.06
C ILE A 145 -14.25 -15.69 -7.96
N ASP A 146 -13.45 -15.87 -9.00
CA ASP A 146 -12.12 -15.29 -9.06
C ASP A 146 -12.15 -13.78 -9.37
N PHE A 147 -10.97 -13.11 -9.24
CA PHE A 147 -10.83 -11.68 -9.49
C PHE A 147 -11.25 -11.30 -10.91
N ARG A 148 -10.80 -12.06 -11.92
CA ARG A 148 -11.10 -11.80 -13.34
C ARG A 148 -12.61 -11.83 -13.59
N ALA A 149 -13.27 -12.93 -13.22
CA ALA A 149 -14.71 -13.07 -13.38
C ALA A 149 -15.49 -11.99 -12.61
N SER A 150 -15.02 -11.60 -11.42
CA SER A 150 -15.60 -10.51 -10.65
C SER A 150 -15.49 -9.19 -11.37
N LEU A 151 -14.29 -8.84 -11.87
CA LEU A 151 -14.04 -7.59 -12.58
C LEU A 151 -14.87 -7.51 -13.86
N GLU A 152 -14.86 -8.58 -14.70
CA GLU A 152 -15.64 -8.65 -15.94
C GLU A 152 -17.15 -8.47 -15.68
N ARG A 153 -17.69 -9.12 -14.65
CA ARG A 153 -19.12 -8.99 -14.28
C ARG A 153 -19.47 -7.58 -13.82
N ARG A 154 -18.62 -6.94 -13.02
CA ARG A 154 -18.84 -5.57 -12.55
C ARG A 154 -18.74 -4.56 -13.70
N VAL A 155 -17.78 -4.73 -14.61
CA VAL A 155 -17.63 -3.87 -15.79
C VAL A 155 -18.79 -4.06 -16.76
N ALA A 156 -19.32 -5.29 -16.94
CA ALA A 156 -20.48 -5.54 -17.77
C ALA A 156 -21.73 -4.76 -17.32
N LEU A 157 -21.91 -4.51 -16.03
CA LEU A 157 -22.99 -3.67 -15.49
C LEU A 157 -22.88 -2.19 -15.90
N LEU A 158 -21.69 -1.74 -16.30
CA LEU A 158 -21.44 -0.37 -16.75
C LEU A 158 -21.75 -0.14 -18.24
N ALA A 159 -22.21 -1.17 -18.97
CA ALA A 159 -22.52 -1.07 -20.40
C ALA A 159 -23.51 0.07 -20.72
N GLY A 160 -23.21 0.84 -21.77
CA GLY A 160 -24.02 1.98 -22.22
C GLY A 160 -23.83 3.27 -21.40
N MET A 161 -23.04 3.24 -20.35
CA MET A 161 -22.71 4.41 -19.53
C MET A 161 -21.87 5.41 -20.34
N PRO A 162 -22.20 6.71 -20.34
CA PRO A 162 -21.37 7.71 -21.02
C PRO A 162 -20.03 7.89 -20.31
N GLU A 163 -18.96 8.10 -21.08
CA GLU A 163 -17.61 8.39 -20.55
C GLU A 163 -17.60 9.63 -19.63
N THR A 164 -18.49 10.58 -19.84
CA THR A 164 -18.64 11.76 -18.99
C THR A 164 -18.99 11.43 -17.53
N ASP A 165 -19.59 10.28 -17.25
CA ASP A 165 -19.85 9.86 -15.87
C ASP A 165 -18.54 9.44 -15.16
N LEU A 166 -17.55 8.90 -15.89
CA LEU A 166 -16.21 8.66 -15.34
C LEU A 166 -15.50 9.97 -14.97
N LEU A 167 -15.65 11.01 -15.81
CA LEU A 167 -15.15 12.35 -15.51
C LEU A 167 -15.80 12.92 -14.24
N ARG A 168 -17.12 12.73 -14.08
CA ARG A 168 -17.79 13.18 -12.85
C ARG A 168 -17.27 12.49 -11.60
N VAL A 169 -16.98 11.18 -11.66
CA VAL A 169 -16.32 10.50 -10.51
C VAL A 169 -14.95 11.11 -10.25
N TYR A 170 -14.15 11.33 -11.30
CA TYR A 170 -12.82 11.92 -11.16
C TYR A 170 -12.86 13.33 -10.56
N ASP A 171 -13.75 14.20 -11.08
CA ASP A 171 -13.79 15.61 -10.71
C ASP A 171 -14.54 15.88 -9.40
N GLU A 172 -15.61 15.11 -9.11
CA GLU A 172 -16.52 15.41 -8.00
C GLU A 172 -16.26 14.53 -6.76
N ARG A 173 -15.64 13.32 -6.92
CA ARG A 173 -15.55 12.34 -5.84
C ARG A 173 -14.14 11.89 -5.50
N LEU A 174 -13.25 11.84 -6.52
CA LEU A 174 -11.90 11.38 -6.31
C LEU A 174 -11.11 12.38 -5.47
N GLN A 175 -10.59 11.91 -4.34
CA GLN A 175 -9.68 12.66 -3.50
C GLN A 175 -8.37 11.89 -3.38
N VAL A 176 -7.26 12.59 -3.53
CA VAL A 176 -5.92 12.05 -3.27
C VAL A 176 -5.79 11.83 -1.76
N SER A 177 -5.27 10.69 -1.37
CA SER A 177 -5.05 10.35 0.05
C SER A 177 -4.16 11.39 0.73
N PRO A 178 -4.48 11.80 1.96
CA PRO A 178 -3.62 12.70 2.72
C PRO A 178 -2.18 12.15 2.79
N GLY A 179 -1.19 13.04 2.67
CA GLY A 179 0.24 12.67 2.65
C GLY A 179 0.77 12.11 1.33
N ALA A 180 -0.10 11.81 0.34
CA ALA A 180 0.33 11.24 -0.94
C ALA A 180 1.17 12.21 -1.77
N VAL A 181 0.83 13.49 -1.77
CA VAL A 181 1.58 14.52 -2.50
C VAL A 181 2.98 14.67 -1.89
N GLU A 182 3.06 14.73 -0.57
CA GLU A 182 4.32 14.83 0.18
C GLU A 182 5.23 13.62 -0.07
N LEU A 183 4.67 12.41 -0.06
CA LEU A 183 5.42 11.19 -0.38
C LEU A 183 5.96 11.22 -1.82
N LEU A 184 5.11 11.57 -2.80
CA LEU A 184 5.50 11.61 -4.20
C LEU A 184 6.51 12.74 -4.48
N ASP A 185 6.41 13.89 -3.81
CA ASP A 185 7.39 14.96 -3.89
C ASP A 185 8.74 14.56 -3.27
N ALA A 186 8.73 13.79 -2.19
CA ALA A 186 9.94 13.20 -1.63
C ALA A 186 10.57 12.18 -2.60
N CYS A 187 9.76 11.34 -3.27
CA CYS A 187 10.24 10.44 -4.33
C CYS A 187 10.93 11.22 -5.45
N ARG A 188 10.27 12.25 -5.98
CA ARG A 188 10.82 13.10 -7.04
C ARG A 188 12.14 13.77 -6.63
N SER A 189 12.19 14.30 -5.41
CA SER A 189 13.38 14.99 -4.89
C SER A 189 14.57 14.05 -4.68
N ASN A 190 14.29 12.77 -4.39
CA ASN A 190 15.30 11.71 -4.23
C ASN A 190 15.68 11.02 -5.56
N GLY A 191 15.00 11.33 -6.66
CA GLY A 191 15.17 10.61 -7.93
C GLY A 191 14.64 9.17 -7.87
N THR A 192 13.67 8.90 -7.01
CA THR A 192 13.00 7.61 -6.87
C THR A 192 11.95 7.46 -7.96
N THR A 193 11.99 6.37 -8.70
CA THR A 193 10.96 6.02 -9.69
C THR A 193 9.65 5.68 -8.99
N THR A 194 8.54 6.14 -9.56
CA THR A 194 7.20 5.90 -9.01
C THR A 194 6.35 5.08 -9.97
N LEU A 195 5.62 4.08 -9.45
CA LEU A 195 4.68 3.23 -10.18
C LEU A 195 3.31 3.27 -9.51
N LEU A 196 2.28 3.72 -10.23
CA LEU A 196 0.89 3.53 -9.84
C LEU A 196 0.36 2.28 -10.54
N VAL A 197 0.00 1.25 -9.78
CA VAL A 197 -0.46 -0.03 -10.34
C VAL A 197 -1.80 -0.43 -9.73
N SER A 198 -2.84 -0.59 -10.56
CA SER A 198 -4.22 -0.76 -10.09
C SER A 198 -4.97 -1.86 -10.82
N GLY A 199 -5.80 -2.59 -10.10
CA GLY A 199 -6.87 -3.41 -10.67
C GLY A 199 -8.06 -2.60 -11.21
N GLY A 200 -8.06 -1.26 -10.98
CA GLY A 200 -8.99 -0.30 -11.55
C GLY A 200 -8.69 0.05 -13.01
N PHE A 201 -8.87 1.32 -13.41
CA PHE A 201 -8.93 1.69 -14.82
C PHE A 201 -7.94 2.79 -15.21
N THR A 202 -7.36 2.67 -16.42
CA THR A 202 -6.44 3.64 -17.02
C THR A 202 -7.07 5.03 -17.13
N PHE A 203 -8.37 5.13 -17.26
CA PHE A 203 -9.08 6.41 -17.24
C PHE A 203 -8.71 7.28 -16.03
N PHE A 204 -8.54 6.68 -14.86
CA PHE A 204 -8.16 7.36 -13.62
C PHE A 204 -6.64 7.46 -13.47
N THR A 205 -5.92 6.36 -13.68
CA THR A 205 -4.46 6.36 -13.46
C THR A 205 -3.73 7.34 -14.37
N GLU A 206 -4.13 7.49 -15.64
CA GLU A 206 -3.49 8.44 -16.57
C GLU A 206 -3.78 9.90 -16.20
N ARG A 207 -4.98 10.18 -15.68
CA ARG A 207 -5.33 11.52 -15.19
C ARG A 207 -4.60 11.85 -13.88
N LEU A 208 -4.45 10.87 -12.99
CA LEU A 208 -3.63 11.02 -11.79
C LEU A 208 -2.16 11.26 -12.16
N LYS A 209 -1.61 10.52 -13.12
CA LYS A 209 -0.24 10.73 -13.63
C LYS A 209 -0.05 12.13 -14.21
N ALA A 210 -1.04 12.68 -14.89
CA ALA A 210 -0.97 14.05 -15.41
C ALA A 210 -0.99 15.12 -14.30
N ARG A 211 -1.51 14.79 -13.12
CA ARG A 211 -1.68 15.69 -11.97
C ARG A 211 -0.59 15.53 -10.91
N LEU A 212 -0.05 14.34 -10.74
CA LEU A 212 0.91 13.98 -9.70
C LEU A 212 2.24 13.56 -10.32
N PRO A 213 3.37 13.68 -9.61
CA PRO A 213 4.68 13.26 -10.11
C PRO A 213 4.82 11.73 -10.11
N LEU A 214 4.11 11.08 -11.01
CA LEU A 214 4.13 9.63 -11.25
C LEU A 214 4.85 9.32 -12.56
N ASP A 215 5.80 8.37 -12.55
CA ASP A 215 6.58 8.00 -13.72
C ASP A 215 5.87 6.94 -14.57
N PHE A 216 5.29 5.94 -13.94
CA PHE A 216 4.64 4.81 -14.60
C PHE A 216 3.26 4.53 -14.04
N THR A 217 2.38 4.02 -14.91
CA THR A 217 1.06 3.52 -14.52
C THR A 217 0.82 2.15 -15.18
N LEU A 218 0.03 1.32 -14.51
CA LEU A 218 -0.54 0.09 -15.08
C LEU A 218 -1.94 -0.14 -14.51
N ALA A 219 -2.95 -0.25 -15.38
CA ALA A 219 -4.33 -0.54 -14.98
C ALA A 219 -5.11 -1.16 -16.15
N ASN A 220 -6.34 -1.59 -15.90
CA ASN A 220 -7.22 -2.14 -16.92
C ASN A 220 -7.75 -1.04 -17.86
N VAL A 221 -7.96 -1.37 -19.12
CA VAL A 221 -8.50 -0.45 -20.14
C VAL A 221 -9.98 -0.72 -20.34
N LEU A 222 -10.84 0.24 -20.00
CA LEU A 222 -12.26 0.16 -20.35
C LEU A 222 -12.44 0.35 -21.86
N GLU A 223 -13.20 -0.52 -22.48
CA GLU A 223 -13.55 -0.35 -23.89
C GLU A 223 -14.65 0.70 -24.03
N ILE A 224 -14.34 1.77 -24.77
CA ILE A 224 -15.27 2.90 -25.03
C ILE A 224 -15.48 3.00 -26.53
N VAL A 225 -16.74 3.02 -26.96
CA VAL A 225 -17.17 3.21 -28.36
C VAL A 225 -18.21 4.31 -28.37
N ASP A 226 -18.04 5.29 -29.27
CA ASP A 226 -18.93 6.44 -29.43
C ASP A 226 -19.23 7.17 -28.11
N GLY A 227 -18.19 7.34 -27.24
CA GLY A 227 -18.29 8.01 -25.95
C GLY A 227 -19.08 7.23 -24.89
N ARG A 228 -19.27 5.92 -25.08
CA ARG A 228 -19.97 5.04 -24.13
C ARG A 228 -19.15 3.80 -23.83
N LEU A 229 -19.22 3.36 -22.56
CA LEU A 229 -18.64 2.09 -22.13
C LEU A 229 -19.40 0.94 -22.81
N THR A 230 -18.64 -0.01 -23.34
CA THR A 230 -19.25 -1.23 -23.93
C THR A 230 -19.59 -2.29 -22.87
N GLY A 231 -19.08 -2.11 -21.64
CA GLY A 231 -19.15 -3.13 -20.59
C GLY A 231 -18.04 -4.18 -20.71
N ARG A 232 -16.97 -3.89 -21.46
CA ARG A 232 -15.83 -4.79 -21.65
C ARG A 232 -14.50 -4.12 -21.29
N ILE A 233 -13.51 -4.96 -21.03
CA ILE A 233 -12.12 -4.57 -20.83
C ILE A 233 -11.35 -4.89 -22.12
N SER A 234 -10.54 -3.96 -22.58
CA SER A 234 -9.62 -4.13 -23.70
C SER A 234 -8.27 -4.68 -23.22
N GLY A 235 -7.75 -5.67 -23.92
CA GLY A 235 -6.45 -6.25 -23.62
C GLY A 235 -6.43 -7.23 -22.46
N SER A 236 -5.25 -7.40 -21.86
CA SER A 236 -5.05 -8.30 -20.72
C SER A 236 -5.53 -7.65 -19.42
N ILE A 237 -6.15 -8.44 -18.56
CA ILE A 237 -6.57 -7.98 -17.23
C ILE A 237 -5.35 -7.83 -16.32
N VAL A 238 -5.29 -6.70 -15.64
CA VAL A 238 -4.30 -6.42 -14.59
C VAL A 238 -4.85 -6.99 -13.28
N ASP A 239 -4.40 -8.17 -12.94
CA ASP A 239 -4.67 -8.87 -11.69
C ASP A 239 -3.48 -8.78 -10.72
N ALA A 240 -3.51 -9.52 -9.62
CA ALA A 240 -2.47 -9.54 -8.61
C ALA A 240 -1.10 -9.96 -9.17
N ASP A 241 -1.08 -10.94 -10.08
CA ASP A 241 0.16 -11.43 -10.68
C ASP A 241 0.74 -10.42 -11.66
N ALA A 242 -0.11 -9.75 -12.44
CA ALA A 242 0.31 -8.67 -13.34
C ALA A 242 0.88 -7.47 -12.57
N LYS A 243 0.28 -7.11 -11.41
CA LYS A 243 0.83 -6.08 -10.50
C LYS A 243 2.24 -6.47 -10.03
N ALA A 244 2.40 -7.67 -9.50
CA ALA A 244 3.68 -8.18 -8.99
C ALA A 244 4.75 -8.28 -10.09
N ALA A 245 4.36 -8.73 -11.30
CA ALA A 245 5.26 -8.83 -12.44
C ALA A 245 5.78 -7.46 -12.87
N ARG A 246 4.89 -6.45 -13.00
CA ARG A 246 5.29 -5.09 -13.37
C ARG A 246 6.19 -4.43 -12.32
N PHE A 247 5.85 -4.61 -11.05
CA PHE A 247 6.69 -4.16 -9.94
C PHE A 247 8.09 -4.79 -10.02
N SER A 248 8.17 -6.11 -10.17
CA SER A 248 9.45 -6.84 -10.21
C SER A 248 10.31 -6.43 -11.42
N GLU A 249 9.69 -6.20 -12.57
CA GLU A 249 10.37 -5.70 -13.77
C GLU A 249 11.05 -4.34 -13.50
N LEU A 250 10.31 -3.38 -12.93
CA LEU A 250 10.84 -2.06 -12.60
C LEU A 250 11.87 -2.14 -11.46
N ALA A 251 11.65 -2.98 -10.47
CA ALA A 251 12.61 -3.17 -9.38
C ALA A 251 13.97 -3.67 -9.90
N GLN A 252 13.97 -4.60 -10.86
CA GLN A 252 15.20 -5.06 -11.52
C GLN A 252 15.91 -3.94 -12.27
N GLN A 253 15.16 -3.03 -12.91
CA GLN A 253 15.74 -1.90 -13.65
C GLN A 253 16.28 -0.80 -12.71
N CYS A 254 15.53 -0.46 -11.66
CA CYS A 254 15.85 0.70 -10.81
C CYS A 254 16.77 0.36 -9.63
N CYS A 255 16.76 -0.89 -9.14
CA CYS A 255 17.42 -1.27 -7.89
C CYS A 255 18.67 -2.16 -8.10
N SER A 256 19.20 -2.27 -9.33
CA SER A 256 20.31 -3.16 -9.70
C SER A 256 21.60 -2.90 -8.90
N GLU A 257 21.81 -1.70 -8.37
CA GLU A 257 23.00 -1.29 -7.62
C GLU A 257 22.77 -1.28 -6.08
N GLY A 258 21.88 -2.13 -5.58
CA GLY A 258 21.61 -2.21 -4.13
C GLY A 258 20.59 -1.17 -3.63
N GLY A 259 19.83 -0.57 -4.55
CA GLY A 259 18.67 0.25 -4.23
C GLY A 259 17.53 -0.57 -3.62
N LEU A 260 16.55 0.10 -3.00
CA LEU A 260 15.39 -0.52 -2.39
C LEU A 260 14.14 -0.27 -3.23
N ALA A 261 13.34 -1.32 -3.37
CA ALA A 261 12.00 -1.27 -3.94
C ALA A 261 10.95 -1.35 -2.82
N VAL A 262 10.11 -0.32 -2.73
CA VAL A 262 9.02 -0.18 -1.76
C VAL A 262 7.69 -0.46 -2.46
N ALA A 263 6.81 -1.24 -1.83
CA ALA A 263 5.44 -1.46 -2.31
C ALA A 263 4.44 -1.10 -1.22
N ILE A 264 3.36 -0.42 -1.60
CA ILE A 264 2.30 0.09 -0.71
C ILE A 264 0.95 -0.33 -1.28
N GLY A 265 0.08 -0.91 -0.44
CA GLY A 265 -1.27 -1.32 -0.85
C GLY A 265 -2.14 -1.69 0.35
N ASP A 266 -3.46 -1.78 0.11
CA ASP A 266 -4.47 -2.09 1.14
C ASP A 266 -5.20 -3.41 0.90
N GLY A 267 -5.18 -3.90 -0.35
CA GLY A 267 -6.01 -5.00 -0.84
C GLY A 267 -5.30 -6.36 -0.92
N ALA A 268 -6.08 -7.44 -0.93
CA ALA A 268 -5.54 -8.79 -1.10
C ALA A 268 -4.86 -9.01 -2.47
N ASN A 269 -5.24 -8.23 -3.47
CA ASN A 269 -4.63 -8.17 -4.79
C ASN A 269 -3.22 -7.58 -4.79
N ASP A 270 -2.80 -6.90 -3.70
CA ASP A 270 -1.47 -6.34 -3.55
C ASP A 270 -0.49 -7.32 -2.90
N ILE A 271 -0.97 -8.36 -2.22
CA ILE A 271 -0.12 -9.29 -1.47
C ILE A 271 1.05 -9.84 -2.29
N PRO A 272 0.89 -10.27 -3.56
CA PRO A 272 2.03 -10.73 -4.37
C PRO A 272 3.06 -9.61 -4.64
N MET A 273 2.61 -8.38 -4.89
CA MET A 273 3.49 -7.21 -5.07
C MET A 273 4.21 -6.85 -3.76
N LEU A 274 3.49 -6.80 -2.64
CA LEU A 274 4.05 -6.58 -1.31
C LEU A 274 5.10 -7.65 -0.96
N ALA A 275 4.84 -8.91 -1.31
CA ALA A 275 5.77 -10.01 -1.07
C ALA A 275 7.06 -9.94 -1.92
N ALA A 276 7.01 -9.27 -3.08
CA ALA A 276 8.15 -9.07 -3.96
C ALA A 276 9.03 -7.87 -3.56
N ALA A 277 8.53 -6.98 -2.70
CA ALA A 277 9.22 -5.75 -2.32
C ALA A 277 10.31 -5.97 -1.27
N ASP A 278 11.31 -5.08 -1.26
CA ASP A 278 12.30 -5.00 -0.18
C ASP A 278 11.68 -4.43 1.09
N VAL A 279 10.80 -3.45 0.95
CA VAL A 279 10.00 -2.89 2.04
C VAL A 279 8.54 -2.88 1.60
N SER A 280 7.68 -3.58 2.34
CA SER A 280 6.25 -3.67 2.05
C SER A 280 5.43 -3.02 3.15
N ILE A 281 4.44 -2.22 2.73
CA ILE A 281 3.63 -1.40 3.62
C ILE A 281 2.16 -1.66 3.34
N ALA A 282 1.45 -2.11 4.35
CA ALA A 282 -0.01 -2.21 4.37
C ALA A 282 -0.56 -0.86 4.84
N TYR A 283 -1.18 -0.10 3.92
CA TYR A 283 -1.74 1.22 4.23
C TYR A 283 -3.24 1.12 4.47
N ARG A 284 -3.69 1.41 5.71
CA ARG A 284 -5.10 1.32 6.15
C ARG A 284 -5.77 0.02 5.69
N ALA A 285 -4.99 -1.05 5.75
CA ALA A 285 -5.27 -2.29 5.06
C ALA A 285 -6.10 -3.26 5.90
N LYS A 286 -6.76 -4.18 5.20
CA LYS A 286 -7.48 -5.29 5.81
C LYS A 286 -6.51 -6.19 6.61
N PRO A 287 -6.98 -6.87 7.69
CA PRO A 287 -6.11 -7.68 8.56
C PRO A 287 -5.25 -8.71 7.82
N ARG A 288 -5.78 -9.33 6.76
CA ARG A 288 -5.05 -10.29 5.94
C ARG A 288 -3.86 -9.65 5.22
N VAL A 289 -3.99 -8.41 4.75
CA VAL A 289 -2.90 -7.68 4.06
C VAL A 289 -1.85 -7.25 5.06
N ARG A 290 -2.27 -6.69 6.21
CA ARG A 290 -1.37 -6.34 7.33
C ARG A 290 -0.50 -7.52 7.76
N ALA A 291 -1.07 -8.73 7.85
CA ALA A 291 -0.33 -9.94 8.20
C ALA A 291 0.69 -10.40 7.14
N ASN A 292 0.65 -9.85 5.92
CA ASN A 292 1.53 -10.19 4.80
C ASN A 292 2.49 -9.05 4.40
N ALA A 293 2.39 -7.88 5.04
CA ALA A 293 3.32 -6.78 4.86
C ALA A 293 4.35 -6.72 5.99
N MET A 294 5.49 -6.07 5.75
CA MET A 294 6.52 -5.84 6.79
C MET A 294 6.06 -4.81 7.80
N HIS A 295 5.41 -3.74 7.32
CA HIS A 295 4.92 -2.64 8.14
C HIS A 295 3.46 -2.36 7.83
N ALA A 296 2.76 -1.75 8.78
CA ALA A 296 1.42 -1.24 8.60
C ALA A 296 1.36 0.24 9.01
N ILE A 297 0.60 1.03 8.28
CA ILE A 297 0.29 2.43 8.58
C ILE A 297 -1.23 2.56 8.52
N ASP A 298 -1.85 2.75 9.66
CA ASP A 298 -3.31 2.82 9.80
C ASP A 298 -3.76 4.18 10.32
N HIS A 299 -2.95 4.84 11.13
CA HIS A 299 -3.27 6.08 11.85
C HIS A 299 -2.62 7.31 11.22
N CYS A 300 -1.41 7.17 10.68
CA CYS A 300 -0.74 8.24 9.93
C CYS A 300 -1.27 8.37 8.50
N ASP A 301 -0.97 9.50 7.87
CA ASP A 301 -1.18 9.73 6.46
C ASP A 301 -0.10 9.01 5.62
N LEU A 302 -0.24 9.02 4.29
CA LEU A 302 0.62 8.22 3.42
C LEU A 302 2.09 8.66 3.47
N ASP A 303 2.38 9.92 3.82
CA ASP A 303 3.73 10.43 4.04
C ASP A 303 4.42 9.81 5.28
N GLY A 304 3.68 9.18 6.20
CA GLY A 304 4.22 8.39 7.31
C GLY A 304 5.19 7.28 6.87
N VAL A 305 5.11 6.87 5.59
CA VAL A 305 6.11 5.98 4.96
C VAL A 305 7.53 6.54 5.07
N LEU A 306 7.72 7.87 4.99
CA LEU A 306 9.02 8.51 5.04
C LEU A 306 9.72 8.35 6.39
N ASN A 307 8.97 8.20 7.47
CA ASN A 307 9.51 8.00 8.82
C ASN A 307 10.13 6.61 9.03
N LEU A 308 9.84 5.64 8.13
CA LEU A 308 10.42 4.30 8.19
C LEU A 308 11.89 4.26 7.73
N PHE A 309 12.40 5.37 7.20
CA PHE A 309 13.76 5.52 6.70
C PHE A 309 14.54 6.57 7.50
N GLY A 310 15.88 6.42 7.55
CA GLY A 310 16.80 7.33 8.21
C GLY A 310 17.19 8.56 7.36
#